data_720f968e74dd121b4a730f173edd4f23
#
_entry.id   720f968e74dd121b4a730f173edd4f23
#
_cell.length_a   1.000
_cell.length_b   1.000
_cell.length_c   1.000
_cell.angle_alpha   90.00
_cell.angle_beta   90.00
_cell.angle_gamma   90.00
#
_symmetry.space_group_name_H-M   'P 1'
#
loop_
_entity.id
_entity.type
_entity.pdbx_description
1 polymer ?
#
loop_
_entity_poly.entity_id
_entity_poly.type
_entity_poly.pdbx_seq_one_letter_code
_entity_poly.pdbx_strand_id
1 'polypeptide(L)'
;LAVFACVPVLNSMFQLMNSSIYYARWFYMGVLMLVLATIKAFENRKTDWNRAIRWSAGITVGATLLIGLMPVSYTDEESGDIQNTVIGTQATFERYWLYVLMALLSLLAFVLIIKKFRRNKKRFTVMLTVGILSVSLFTSYFIIATGYFSSSSTNTIKEDIINRRDGITIADIDNVRSDFYECVDNTAMFWQIQSINCFQSSVSTSIMQLYDALGITRDVASRPDLDVYGLRPFLSCKYLF
;
A
#
# COMPACT_ATOMS: atom_id res chain seq x y z
N LEU A 1 7.65 -17.82 5.60
CA LEU A 1 7.06 -16.54 5.20
C LEU A 1 5.99 -16.08 6.18
N ALA A 2 4.96 -16.89 6.49
CA ALA A 2 3.90 -16.49 7.42
C ALA A 2 4.44 -16.08 8.79
N VAL A 3 5.36 -16.84 9.38
CA VAL A 3 5.99 -16.52 10.66
C VAL A 3 6.74 -15.18 10.58
N PHE A 4 7.50 -14.96 9.51
CA PHE A 4 8.19 -13.67 9.28
C PHE A 4 7.21 -12.50 9.11
N ALA A 5 6.05 -12.75 8.55
CA ALA A 5 5.01 -11.72 8.40
C ALA A 5 4.35 -11.37 9.75
N CYS A 6 4.15 -12.35 10.62
CA CYS A 6 3.40 -12.17 11.86
C CYS A 6 4.24 -11.64 13.04
N VAL A 7 5.56 -11.86 13.01
CA VAL A 7 6.45 -11.45 14.11
C VAL A 7 7.15 -10.14 13.74
N PRO A 8 6.89 -9.02 14.46
CA PRO A 8 7.43 -7.70 14.10
C PRO A 8 8.94 -7.67 13.95
N VAL A 9 9.68 -8.31 14.85
CA VAL A 9 11.16 -8.38 14.80
C VAL A 9 11.64 -9.10 13.53
N LEU A 10 10.99 -10.21 13.15
CA LEU A 10 11.34 -10.95 11.94
C LEU A 10 10.92 -10.19 10.67
N ASN A 11 9.81 -9.45 10.74
CA ASN A 11 9.40 -8.57 9.64
C ASN A 11 10.41 -7.46 9.41
N SER A 12 10.93 -6.85 10.48
CA SER A 12 11.91 -5.75 10.40
C SER A 12 13.23 -6.16 9.75
N MET A 13 13.59 -7.44 9.75
CA MET A 13 14.79 -7.94 9.05
C MET A 13 14.77 -7.62 7.55
N PHE A 14 13.59 -7.55 6.93
CA PHE A 14 13.44 -7.17 5.53
C PHE A 14 13.40 -5.65 5.30
N GLN A 15 13.58 -4.87 6.37
CA GLN A 15 13.50 -3.41 6.39
C GLN A 15 14.67 -2.78 7.13
N LEU A 16 15.84 -3.39 6.99
CA LEU A 16 17.08 -2.94 7.64
C LEU A 16 16.92 -2.79 9.17
N MET A 17 16.19 -3.72 9.79
CA MET A 17 15.95 -3.78 11.23
C MET A 17 15.13 -2.59 11.79
N ASN A 18 14.44 -1.84 10.95
CA ASN A 18 13.56 -0.78 11.43
C ASN A 18 12.28 -1.40 12.01
N SER A 19 12.18 -1.43 13.34
CA SER A 19 11.06 -2.02 14.08
C SER A 19 9.88 -1.06 14.28
N SER A 20 10.08 0.23 14.02
CA SER A 20 9.04 1.26 14.26
C SER A 20 7.92 1.25 13.22
N ILE A 21 8.14 0.63 12.07
CA ILE A 21 7.20 0.62 10.97
C ILE A 21 6.96 -0.81 10.49
N TYR A 22 5.70 -1.24 10.48
CA TYR A 22 5.33 -2.53 9.91
C TYR A 22 5.00 -2.39 8.44
N TYR A 23 5.88 -2.85 7.56
CA TYR A 23 5.65 -2.86 6.12
C TYR A 23 5.52 -4.27 5.56
N ALA A 24 4.54 -4.46 4.69
CA ALA A 24 4.35 -5.70 3.95
C ALA A 24 4.94 -5.68 2.53
N ARG A 25 5.77 -4.68 2.20
CA ARG A 25 6.31 -4.49 0.84
C ARG A 25 7.09 -5.69 0.32
N TRP A 26 7.79 -6.41 1.17
CA TRP A 26 8.53 -7.62 0.78
C TRP A 26 7.64 -8.83 0.46
N PHE A 27 6.34 -8.76 0.75
CA PHE A 27 5.40 -9.86 0.46
C PHE A 27 5.30 -10.19 -1.02
N TYR A 28 5.61 -9.25 -1.92
CA TYR A 28 5.63 -9.52 -3.35
C TYR A 28 6.60 -10.66 -3.70
N MET A 29 7.71 -10.82 -2.96
CA MET A 29 8.64 -11.93 -3.14
C MET A 29 7.96 -13.28 -2.82
N GLY A 30 7.21 -13.33 -1.73
CA GLY A 30 6.43 -14.52 -1.36
C GLY A 30 5.36 -14.85 -2.40
N VAL A 31 4.65 -13.83 -2.88
CA VAL A 31 3.65 -13.99 -3.95
C VAL A 31 4.31 -14.54 -5.22
N LEU A 32 5.46 -13.99 -5.63
CA LEU A 32 6.21 -14.48 -6.79
C LEU A 32 6.60 -15.95 -6.66
N MET A 33 7.11 -16.36 -5.50
CA MET A 33 7.45 -17.77 -5.23
C MET A 33 6.23 -18.69 -5.28
N LEU A 34 5.07 -18.24 -4.76
CA LEU A 34 3.82 -18.99 -4.84
C LEU A 34 3.33 -19.12 -6.28
N VAL A 35 3.46 -18.08 -7.10
CA VAL A 35 3.13 -18.11 -8.53
C VAL A 35 4.02 -19.11 -9.26
N LEU A 36 5.34 -19.08 -9.04
CA LEU A 36 6.28 -20.04 -9.63
C LEU A 36 5.96 -21.47 -9.22
N ALA A 37 5.68 -21.72 -7.94
CA ALA A 37 5.27 -23.04 -7.45
C ALA A 37 3.97 -23.52 -8.11
N THR A 38 3.02 -22.61 -8.31
CA THR A 38 1.74 -22.90 -8.98
C THR A 38 1.97 -23.27 -10.46
N ILE A 39 2.79 -22.52 -11.19
CA ILE A 39 3.14 -22.83 -12.58
C ILE A 39 3.79 -24.22 -12.67
N LYS A 40 4.77 -24.51 -11.81
CA LYS A 40 5.40 -25.83 -11.74
C LYS A 40 4.42 -26.96 -11.39
N ALA A 41 3.44 -26.68 -10.54
CA ALA A 41 2.38 -27.64 -10.24
C ALA A 41 1.47 -27.91 -11.45
N PHE A 42 1.20 -26.90 -12.29
CA PHE A 42 0.46 -27.09 -13.55
C PHE A 42 1.24 -27.90 -14.59
N GLU A 43 2.56 -27.78 -14.64
CA GLU A 43 3.42 -28.58 -15.51
C GLU A 43 3.48 -30.06 -15.08
N ASN A 44 3.38 -30.31 -13.78
CA ASN A 44 3.47 -31.65 -13.24
C ASN A 44 2.16 -32.43 -13.40
N ARG A 45 2.17 -33.44 -14.25
CA ARG A 45 1.02 -34.33 -14.51
C ARG A 45 0.59 -35.17 -13.29
N LYS A 46 1.47 -35.39 -12.31
CA LYS A 46 1.21 -36.20 -11.12
C LYS A 46 0.55 -35.43 -9.98
N THR A 47 0.32 -34.12 -10.14
CA THR A 47 -0.27 -33.27 -9.12
C THR A 47 -1.70 -33.73 -8.76
N ASP A 48 -1.94 -34.01 -7.50
CA ASP A 48 -3.28 -34.31 -6.98
C ASP A 48 -4.06 -33.01 -6.75
N TRP A 49 -4.76 -32.59 -7.78
CA TRP A 49 -5.55 -31.35 -7.76
C TRP A 49 -6.71 -31.38 -6.78
N ASN A 50 -7.29 -32.56 -6.51
CA ASN A 50 -8.39 -32.63 -5.54
C ASN A 50 -7.88 -32.38 -4.13
N ARG A 51 -6.70 -32.88 -3.82
CA ARG A 51 -6.04 -32.63 -2.53
C ARG A 51 -5.61 -31.16 -2.43
N ALA A 52 -4.98 -30.62 -3.48
CA ALA A 52 -4.55 -29.23 -3.54
C ALA A 52 -5.73 -28.24 -3.35
N ILE A 53 -6.84 -28.46 -4.05
CA ILE A 53 -8.05 -27.64 -3.94
C ILE A 53 -8.63 -27.69 -2.52
N ARG A 54 -8.72 -28.89 -1.91
CA ARG A 54 -9.24 -29.02 -0.54
C ARG A 54 -8.38 -28.27 0.47
N TRP A 55 -7.06 -28.41 0.37
CA TRP A 55 -6.15 -27.67 1.26
C TRP A 55 -6.20 -26.16 1.02
N SER A 56 -6.16 -25.70 -0.22
CA SER A 56 -6.25 -24.28 -0.54
C SER A 56 -7.58 -23.68 -0.05
N ALA A 57 -8.69 -24.35 -0.31
CA ALA A 57 -10.00 -23.90 0.17
C ALA A 57 -10.07 -23.90 1.71
N GLY A 58 -9.58 -24.95 2.37
CA GLY A 58 -9.57 -25.04 3.83
C GLY A 58 -8.72 -23.96 4.48
N ILE A 59 -7.52 -23.72 3.94
CA ILE A 59 -6.62 -22.66 4.44
C ILE A 59 -7.25 -21.26 4.21
N THR A 60 -7.77 -21.00 3.00
CA THR A 60 -8.38 -19.70 2.69
C THR A 60 -9.59 -19.43 3.58
N VAL A 61 -10.53 -20.37 3.66
CA VAL A 61 -11.73 -20.20 4.50
C VAL A 61 -11.37 -20.15 5.98
N GLY A 62 -10.48 -21.02 6.44
CA GLY A 62 -10.04 -21.04 7.84
C GLY A 62 -9.34 -19.75 8.25
N ALA A 63 -8.40 -19.27 7.43
CA ALA A 63 -7.69 -18.01 7.70
C ALA A 63 -8.62 -16.79 7.66
N THR A 64 -9.52 -16.72 6.68
CA THR A 64 -10.45 -15.59 6.57
C THR A 64 -11.46 -15.55 7.72
N LEU A 65 -11.96 -16.70 8.15
CA LEU A 65 -12.84 -16.76 9.31
C LEU A 65 -12.10 -16.41 10.61
N LEU A 66 -10.91 -16.97 10.79
CA LEU A 66 -10.11 -16.70 12.00
C LEU A 66 -9.78 -15.21 12.12
N ILE A 67 -9.29 -14.61 11.05
CA ILE A 67 -8.95 -13.16 11.06
C ILE A 67 -10.22 -12.30 11.15
N GLY A 68 -11.26 -12.63 10.38
CA GLY A 68 -12.50 -11.84 10.33
C GLY A 68 -13.32 -11.89 11.61
N LEU A 69 -13.16 -12.94 12.42
CA LEU A 69 -13.88 -13.12 13.68
C LEU A 69 -13.03 -12.74 14.91
N MET A 70 -11.77 -12.33 14.72
CA MET A 70 -10.95 -11.85 15.83
C MET A 70 -11.52 -10.55 16.41
N PRO A 71 -11.61 -10.44 17.74
CA PRO A 71 -12.00 -9.18 18.38
C PRO A 71 -10.90 -8.14 18.15
N VAL A 72 -11.31 -6.94 17.79
CA VAL A 72 -10.40 -5.79 17.62
C VAL A 72 -10.90 -4.66 18.50
N SER A 73 -10.00 -4.04 19.26
CA SER A 73 -10.28 -2.81 19.99
C SER A 73 -9.99 -1.62 19.08
N TYR A 74 -10.88 -0.66 19.00
CA TYR A 74 -10.63 0.62 18.32
C TYR A 74 -10.95 1.78 19.25
N THR A 75 -10.25 2.87 19.06
CA THR A 75 -10.54 4.12 19.76
C THR A 75 -11.53 4.90 18.92
N ASP A 76 -12.66 5.26 19.49
CA ASP A 76 -13.63 6.12 18.84
C ASP A 76 -13.04 7.54 18.74
N GLU A 77 -12.94 8.06 17.53
CA GLU A 77 -12.33 9.38 17.27
C GLU A 77 -13.15 10.54 17.87
N GLU A 78 -14.47 10.36 18.08
CA GLU A 78 -15.32 11.40 18.65
C GLU A 78 -15.33 11.40 20.19
N SER A 79 -15.30 10.23 20.82
CA SER A 79 -15.39 10.11 22.27
C SER A 79 -14.04 9.90 22.96
N GLY A 80 -13.01 9.47 22.22
CA GLY A 80 -11.72 9.07 22.78
C GLY A 80 -11.75 7.76 23.57
N ASP A 81 -12.91 7.09 23.65
CA ASP A 81 -13.09 5.86 24.40
C ASP A 81 -12.65 4.63 23.60
N ILE A 82 -11.99 3.71 24.28
CA ILE A 82 -11.62 2.42 23.71
C ILE A 82 -12.87 1.53 23.69
N GLN A 83 -13.45 1.37 22.52
CA GLN A 83 -14.53 0.40 22.33
C GLN A 83 -13.94 -0.97 22.06
N ASN A 84 -14.19 -1.91 22.97
CA ASN A 84 -13.91 -3.31 22.73
C ASN A 84 -14.96 -3.84 21.76
N THR A 85 -14.54 -4.08 20.54
CA THR A 85 -15.46 -4.60 19.52
C THR A 85 -15.88 -6.02 19.81
N VAL A 86 -17.15 -6.26 19.64
CA VAL A 86 -17.74 -7.58 19.56
C VAL A 86 -17.12 -8.33 18.37
N ILE A 87 -17.00 -9.65 18.48
CA ILE A 87 -16.50 -10.57 17.46
C ILE A 87 -16.92 -10.14 16.05
N GLY A 88 -15.93 -9.98 15.17
CA GLY A 88 -16.16 -9.74 13.73
C GLY A 88 -16.14 -8.30 13.26
N THR A 89 -15.85 -7.34 14.11
CA THR A 89 -15.70 -5.94 13.71
C THR A 89 -14.22 -5.56 13.65
N GLN A 90 -13.69 -5.47 12.45
CA GLN A 90 -12.45 -4.72 12.23
C GLN A 90 -12.79 -3.25 11.97
N ALA A 91 -11.86 -2.33 12.22
CA ALA A 91 -12.03 -0.90 11.94
C ALA A 91 -12.48 -0.59 10.48
N THR A 92 -12.31 -1.57 9.58
CA THR A 92 -12.75 -1.53 8.19
C THR A 92 -13.55 -2.78 7.81
N PHE A 93 -14.50 -3.15 8.66
CA PHE A 93 -15.31 -4.36 8.54
C PHE A 93 -15.87 -4.61 7.14
N GLU A 94 -16.49 -3.62 6.54
CA GLU A 94 -17.08 -3.71 5.19
C GLU A 94 -16.03 -4.05 4.13
N ARG A 95 -14.86 -3.40 4.16
CA ARG A 95 -13.78 -3.67 3.22
C ARG A 95 -13.21 -5.07 3.37
N TYR A 96 -13.00 -5.52 4.61
CA TYR A 96 -12.46 -6.85 4.85
C TYR A 96 -13.35 -7.92 4.23
N TRP A 97 -14.65 -7.90 4.52
CA TRP A 97 -15.59 -8.91 4.01
C TRP A 97 -15.78 -8.84 2.50
N LEU A 98 -15.68 -7.67 1.89
CA LEU A 98 -15.66 -7.53 0.44
C LEU A 98 -14.41 -8.20 -0.17
N TYR A 99 -13.23 -8.01 0.41
CA TYR A 99 -12.01 -8.71 -0.04
C TYR A 99 -12.12 -10.23 0.15
N VAL A 100 -12.69 -10.69 1.26
CA VAL A 100 -12.98 -12.11 1.48
C VAL A 100 -13.91 -12.66 0.42
N LEU A 101 -15.01 -11.97 0.12
CA LEU A 101 -15.95 -12.36 -0.94
C LEU A 101 -15.22 -12.49 -2.30
N MET A 102 -14.41 -11.50 -2.65
CA MET A 102 -13.63 -11.54 -3.89
C MET A 102 -12.64 -12.70 -3.95
N ALA A 103 -11.96 -12.97 -2.85
CA ALA A 103 -11.04 -14.11 -2.74
C ALA A 103 -11.77 -15.43 -2.92
N LEU A 104 -12.92 -15.60 -2.29
CA LEU A 104 -13.74 -16.80 -2.40
C LEU A 104 -14.33 -16.99 -3.80
N LEU A 105 -14.82 -15.92 -4.45
CA LEU A 105 -15.30 -15.97 -5.82
C LEU A 105 -14.18 -16.34 -6.80
N SER A 106 -12.99 -15.77 -6.60
CA SER A 106 -11.80 -16.09 -7.40
C SER A 106 -11.40 -17.55 -7.23
N LEU A 107 -11.37 -18.03 -5.99
CA LEU A 107 -11.09 -19.43 -5.68
C LEU A 107 -12.12 -20.36 -6.35
N LEU A 108 -13.41 -20.04 -6.26
CA LEU A 108 -14.48 -20.79 -6.91
C LEU A 108 -14.29 -20.84 -8.43
N ALA A 109 -14.01 -19.71 -9.06
CA ALA A 109 -13.77 -19.62 -10.50
C ALA A 109 -12.61 -20.54 -10.93
N PHE A 110 -11.46 -20.47 -10.23
CA PHE A 110 -10.32 -21.34 -10.53
C PHE A 110 -10.62 -22.82 -10.29
N VAL A 111 -11.33 -23.17 -9.22
CA VAL A 111 -11.76 -24.55 -8.96
C VAL A 111 -12.65 -25.08 -10.10
N LEU A 112 -13.59 -24.27 -10.59
CA LEU A 112 -14.45 -24.64 -11.71
C LEU A 112 -13.66 -24.83 -13.01
N ILE A 113 -12.71 -23.92 -13.30
CA ILE A 113 -11.84 -24.03 -14.48
C ILE A 113 -11.01 -25.31 -14.41
N ILE A 114 -10.37 -25.60 -13.29
CA ILE A 114 -9.57 -26.81 -13.10
C ILE A 114 -10.44 -28.07 -13.26
N LYS A 115 -11.57 -28.14 -12.59
CA LYS A 115 -12.45 -29.33 -12.65
C LYS A 115 -13.02 -29.57 -14.05
N LYS A 116 -13.46 -28.51 -14.74
CA LYS A 116 -14.19 -28.62 -16.01
C LYS A 116 -13.28 -28.78 -17.24
N PHE A 117 -12.17 -28.03 -17.29
CA PHE A 117 -11.38 -27.90 -18.53
C PHE A 117 -10.03 -28.63 -18.49
N ARG A 118 -9.57 -29.15 -17.36
CA ARG A 118 -8.24 -29.76 -17.20
C ARG A 118 -7.97 -30.91 -18.20
N ARG A 119 -8.98 -31.63 -18.65
CA ARG A 119 -8.80 -32.76 -19.59
C ARG A 119 -8.36 -32.32 -20.98
N ASN A 120 -8.70 -31.09 -21.39
CA ASN A 120 -8.33 -30.55 -22.70
C ASN A 120 -7.32 -29.42 -22.52
N LYS A 121 -6.04 -29.70 -22.82
CA LYS A 121 -4.93 -28.76 -22.60
C LYS A 121 -5.18 -27.39 -23.24
N LYS A 122 -5.63 -27.35 -24.51
CA LYS A 122 -5.85 -26.08 -25.23
C LYS A 122 -6.96 -25.25 -24.59
N ARG A 123 -8.11 -25.88 -24.29
CA ARG A 123 -9.23 -25.21 -23.63
C ARG A 123 -8.88 -24.79 -22.21
N PHE A 124 -8.14 -25.62 -21.50
CA PHE A 124 -7.71 -25.31 -20.13
C PHE A 124 -6.82 -24.08 -20.10
N THR A 125 -5.80 -24.00 -20.96
CA THR A 125 -4.90 -22.83 -21.02
C THR A 125 -5.69 -21.57 -21.36
N VAL A 126 -6.55 -21.60 -22.37
CA VAL A 126 -7.37 -20.43 -22.73
C VAL A 126 -8.28 -20.00 -21.56
N MET A 127 -9.00 -20.95 -20.96
CA MET A 127 -9.93 -20.61 -19.85
C MET A 127 -9.19 -20.17 -18.59
N LEU A 128 -8.01 -20.72 -18.33
CA LEU A 128 -7.16 -20.27 -17.23
C LEU A 128 -6.65 -18.83 -17.46
N THR A 129 -6.17 -18.54 -18.65
CA THR A 129 -5.71 -17.18 -19.02
C THR A 129 -6.84 -16.17 -18.93
N VAL A 130 -8.01 -16.48 -19.51
CA VAL A 130 -9.19 -15.62 -19.40
C VAL A 130 -9.62 -15.45 -17.94
N GLY A 131 -9.62 -16.52 -17.16
CA GLY A 131 -9.95 -16.45 -15.73
C GLY A 131 -9.00 -15.56 -14.94
N ILE A 132 -7.68 -15.71 -15.16
CA ILE A 132 -6.67 -14.86 -14.52
C ILE A 132 -6.88 -13.39 -14.89
N LEU A 133 -7.02 -13.08 -16.19
CA LEU A 133 -7.23 -11.72 -16.66
C LEU A 133 -8.52 -11.12 -16.09
N SER A 134 -9.62 -11.87 -16.10
CA SER A 134 -10.91 -11.39 -15.56
C SER A 134 -10.82 -11.11 -14.06
N VAL A 135 -10.26 -12.02 -13.27
CA VAL A 135 -10.08 -11.84 -11.83
C VAL A 135 -9.14 -10.66 -11.55
N SER A 136 -8.03 -10.56 -12.29
CA SER A 136 -7.06 -9.47 -12.14
C SER A 136 -7.70 -8.10 -12.43
N LEU A 137 -8.40 -7.95 -13.55
CA LEU A 137 -9.08 -6.72 -13.92
C LEU A 137 -10.17 -6.34 -12.90
N PHE A 138 -10.97 -7.30 -12.49
CA PHE A 138 -12.04 -7.08 -11.51
C PHE A 138 -11.46 -6.67 -10.15
N THR A 139 -10.42 -7.36 -9.68
CA THR A 139 -9.75 -7.03 -8.42
C THR A 139 -9.09 -5.65 -8.47
N SER A 140 -8.39 -5.33 -9.58
CA SER A 140 -7.77 -4.01 -9.76
C SER A 140 -8.82 -2.90 -9.78
N TYR A 141 -9.91 -3.08 -10.52
CA TYR A 141 -11.01 -2.13 -10.53
C TYR A 141 -11.60 -1.92 -9.14
N PHE A 142 -11.83 -3.01 -8.41
CA PHE A 142 -12.39 -2.95 -7.07
C PHE A 142 -11.47 -2.22 -6.08
N ILE A 143 -10.16 -2.51 -6.11
CA ILE A 143 -9.17 -1.84 -5.25
C ILE A 143 -9.14 -0.34 -5.55
N ILE A 144 -9.09 0.04 -6.83
CA ILE A 144 -9.08 1.44 -7.25
C ILE A 144 -10.39 2.14 -6.83
N ALA A 145 -11.54 1.53 -7.09
CA ALA A 145 -12.83 2.09 -6.73
C ALA A 145 -12.96 2.26 -5.20
N THR A 146 -12.58 1.25 -4.43
CA THR A 146 -12.63 1.32 -2.96
C THR A 146 -11.68 2.39 -2.44
N GLY A 147 -10.47 2.50 -3.00
CA GLY A 147 -9.52 3.55 -2.68
C GLY A 147 -10.08 4.94 -2.99
N TYR A 148 -10.68 5.12 -4.16
CA TYR A 148 -11.27 6.38 -4.58
C TYR A 148 -12.42 6.84 -3.68
N PHE A 149 -13.37 5.95 -3.39
CA PHE A 149 -14.54 6.31 -2.57
C PHE A 149 -14.26 6.45 -1.08
N SER A 150 -13.21 5.80 -0.58
CA SER A 150 -12.89 5.85 0.86
C SER A 150 -11.84 6.89 1.22
N SER A 151 -11.29 7.59 0.25
CA SER A 151 -10.21 8.55 0.48
C SER A 151 -10.77 9.96 0.65
N SER A 152 -10.75 10.46 1.89
CA SER A 152 -10.88 11.90 2.16
C SER A 152 -9.75 12.69 1.47
N SER A 153 -8.60 12.06 1.24
CA SER A 153 -7.46 12.62 0.54
C SER A 153 -7.73 12.95 -0.94
N THR A 154 -8.76 12.38 -1.56
CA THR A 154 -9.11 12.71 -2.95
C THR A 154 -9.55 14.17 -3.07
N ASN A 155 -10.33 14.68 -2.14
CA ASN A 155 -10.71 16.08 -2.11
C ASN A 155 -9.51 16.96 -1.78
N THR A 156 -8.69 16.58 -0.81
CA THR A 156 -7.44 17.27 -0.47
C THR A 156 -6.49 17.33 -1.68
N ILE A 157 -6.28 16.22 -2.38
CA ILE A 157 -5.45 16.22 -3.60
C ILE A 157 -6.02 17.13 -4.68
N LYS A 158 -7.34 17.09 -4.90
CA LYS A 158 -7.99 17.89 -5.91
C LYS A 158 -7.98 19.39 -5.54
N GLU A 159 -8.35 19.72 -4.32
CA GLU A 159 -8.48 21.10 -3.85
C GLU A 159 -7.13 21.71 -3.51
N ASP A 160 -6.27 21.01 -2.82
CA ASP A 160 -4.99 21.55 -2.34
C ASP A 160 -3.88 21.42 -3.38
N ILE A 161 -3.92 20.43 -4.25
CA ILE A 161 -2.87 20.25 -5.27
C ILE A 161 -3.32 20.79 -6.62
N ILE A 162 -4.44 20.33 -7.15
CA ILE A 162 -4.83 20.67 -8.53
C ILE A 162 -5.34 22.12 -8.61
N ASN A 163 -6.24 22.51 -7.72
CA ASN A 163 -6.94 23.78 -7.81
C ASN A 163 -6.14 24.98 -7.26
N ARG A 164 -5.17 24.76 -6.37
CA ARG A 164 -4.43 25.86 -5.73
C ARG A 164 -3.22 26.35 -6.53
N ARG A 165 -2.74 25.61 -7.53
CA ARG A 165 -1.59 26.04 -8.35
C ARG A 165 -1.82 27.40 -8.99
N ASP A 166 -3.03 27.64 -9.52
CA ASP A 166 -3.39 28.88 -10.20
C ASP A 166 -3.50 30.09 -9.26
N GLY A 167 -3.60 29.85 -7.95
CA GLY A 167 -3.56 30.91 -6.93
C GLY A 167 -2.16 31.50 -6.70
N ILE A 168 -1.11 30.83 -7.17
CA ILE A 168 0.26 31.30 -7.03
C ILE A 168 0.60 32.22 -8.23
N THR A 169 0.48 33.53 -8.04
CA THR A 169 0.62 34.53 -9.10
C THR A 169 2.00 35.22 -9.11
N ILE A 170 2.98 34.65 -8.42
CA ILE A 170 4.34 35.23 -8.35
C ILE A 170 5.09 34.96 -9.65
N ALA A 171 5.51 36.01 -10.34
CA ALA A 171 6.05 35.93 -11.70
C ALA A 171 7.34 35.09 -11.85
N ASP A 172 8.15 34.97 -10.81
CA ASP A 172 9.42 34.26 -10.84
C ASP A 172 9.39 32.91 -10.06
N ILE A 173 8.22 32.45 -9.68
CA ILE A 173 8.05 31.25 -8.83
C ILE A 173 8.71 30.00 -9.45
N ASP A 174 8.68 29.86 -10.75
CA ASP A 174 9.21 28.70 -11.47
C ASP A 174 10.76 28.72 -11.55
N ASN A 175 11.38 29.86 -11.28
CA ASN A 175 12.84 30.04 -11.38
C ASN A 175 13.56 30.08 -10.02
N VAL A 176 12.81 30.04 -8.92
CA VAL A 176 13.37 30.15 -7.58
C VAL A 176 12.92 28.98 -6.71
N ARG A 177 13.71 28.67 -5.69
CA ARG A 177 13.29 27.68 -4.68
C ARG A 177 12.30 28.33 -3.74
N SER A 178 11.26 27.53 -3.43
CA SER A 178 10.20 27.90 -2.49
C SER A 178 10.05 26.82 -1.42
N ASP A 179 9.51 27.19 -0.30
CA ASP A 179 9.11 26.26 0.77
C ASP A 179 7.60 26.33 0.95
N PHE A 180 6.95 25.17 0.94
CA PHE A 180 5.51 25.04 1.12
C PHE A 180 5.26 24.33 2.45
N TYR A 181 4.79 25.08 3.43
CA TYR A 181 4.47 24.55 4.75
C TYR A 181 3.02 24.08 4.80
N GLU A 182 2.75 23.04 5.58
CA GLU A 182 1.40 22.45 5.71
C GLU A 182 0.75 21.96 4.40
N CYS A 183 1.55 21.71 3.38
CA CYS A 183 1.07 21.10 2.15
C CYS A 183 1.25 19.59 2.17
N VAL A 184 0.47 18.90 1.33
CA VAL A 184 0.70 17.48 1.03
C VAL A 184 2.11 17.29 0.48
N ASP A 185 2.79 16.25 0.91
CA ASP A 185 4.15 15.95 0.45
C ASP A 185 4.25 15.92 -1.07
N ASN A 186 5.32 16.51 -1.57
CA ASN A 186 5.61 16.62 -3.01
C ASN A 186 4.65 17.51 -3.82
N THR A 187 3.82 18.32 -3.21
CA THR A 187 2.95 19.26 -3.92
C THR A 187 3.74 20.19 -4.86
N ALA A 188 4.88 20.70 -4.43
CA ALA A 188 5.74 21.55 -5.27
C ALA A 188 6.25 20.80 -6.52
N MET A 189 6.59 19.52 -6.40
CA MET A 189 6.99 18.69 -7.55
C MET A 189 5.82 18.52 -8.54
N PHE A 190 4.61 18.31 -8.02
CA PHE A 190 3.42 18.20 -8.86
C PHE A 190 3.16 19.52 -9.62
N TRP A 191 3.38 20.66 -8.99
CA TRP A 191 3.25 21.97 -9.61
C TRP A 191 4.44 22.39 -10.47
N GLN A 192 5.48 21.56 -10.54
CA GLN A 192 6.73 21.86 -11.26
C GLN A 192 7.48 23.07 -10.70
N ILE A 193 7.31 23.36 -9.42
CA ILE A 193 8.00 24.44 -8.71
C ILE A 193 9.21 23.85 -7.97
N GLN A 194 10.35 24.54 -8.04
CA GLN A 194 11.53 24.16 -7.29
C GLN A 194 11.28 24.36 -5.79
N SER A 195 11.51 23.32 -4.99
CA SER A 195 11.31 23.39 -3.55
C SER A 195 12.49 22.81 -2.78
N ILE A 196 12.69 23.32 -1.56
CA ILE A 196 13.60 22.69 -0.58
C ILE A 196 12.96 21.52 0.15
N ASN A 197 11.68 21.32 -0.08
CA ASN A 197 10.85 20.39 0.65
C ASN A 197 10.37 19.25 -0.25
N CYS A 198 10.76 18.03 0.08
CA CYS A 198 10.30 16.85 -0.65
C CYS A 198 10.27 15.60 0.24
N PHE A 199 9.30 14.76 -0.02
CA PHE A 199 9.30 13.41 0.52
C PHE A 199 10.26 12.53 -0.27
N GLN A 200 11.27 11.98 0.39
CA GLN A 200 12.22 11.05 -0.22
C GLN A 200 12.41 9.82 0.68
N SER A 201 12.09 8.65 0.14
CA SER A 201 12.37 7.38 0.81
C SER A 201 13.86 7.02 0.84
N SER A 202 14.61 7.50 -0.17
CA SER A 202 16.07 7.35 -0.25
C SER A 202 16.70 8.73 -0.27
N VAL A 203 17.57 8.98 0.69
CA VAL A 203 18.18 10.29 0.90
C VAL A 203 19.67 10.21 0.63
N SER A 204 20.23 11.21 -0.05
CA SER A 204 21.68 11.30 -0.27
C SER A 204 22.41 11.49 1.06
N THR A 205 23.60 10.90 1.16
CA THR A 205 24.45 11.02 2.36
C THR A 205 24.75 12.46 2.72
N SER A 206 24.92 13.34 1.72
CA SER A 206 25.18 14.75 1.93
C SER A 206 24.04 15.47 2.64
N ILE A 207 22.79 15.16 2.31
CA ILE A 207 21.61 15.69 3.01
C ILE A 207 21.55 15.16 4.44
N MET A 208 21.80 13.87 4.65
CA MET A 208 21.84 13.29 6.00
C MET A 208 22.88 13.96 6.88
N GLN A 209 24.08 14.17 6.36
CA GLN A 209 25.17 14.85 7.08
C GLN A 209 24.85 16.31 7.38
N LEU A 210 24.23 17.02 6.43
CA LEU A 210 23.84 18.41 6.63
C LEU A 210 22.81 18.55 7.77
N TYR A 211 21.76 17.73 7.77
CA TYR A 211 20.73 17.80 8.80
C TYR A 211 21.28 17.44 10.18
N ASP A 212 22.12 16.41 10.26
CA ASP A 212 22.78 16.00 11.51
C ASP A 212 23.69 17.13 12.04
N ALA A 213 24.48 17.76 11.17
CA ALA A 213 25.33 18.91 11.52
C ALA A 213 24.53 20.13 11.99
N LEU A 214 23.26 20.26 11.59
CA LEU A 214 22.35 21.30 12.02
C LEU A 214 21.57 20.94 13.29
N GLY A 215 21.77 19.73 13.84
CA GLY A 215 21.02 19.21 14.97
C GLY A 215 19.56 18.86 14.64
N ILE A 216 19.24 18.71 13.36
CA ILE A 216 17.89 18.40 12.88
C ILE A 216 17.77 16.89 12.64
N THR A 217 16.86 16.24 13.31
CA THR A 217 16.54 14.84 13.04
C THR A 217 15.84 14.71 11.69
N ARG A 218 16.46 13.98 10.78
CA ARG A 218 15.90 13.75 9.45
C ARG A 218 14.82 12.69 9.48
N ASP A 219 13.63 13.04 9.02
CA ASP A 219 12.55 12.12 8.68
C ASP A 219 12.40 11.99 7.16
N VAL A 220 11.54 11.07 6.71
CA VAL A 220 11.20 10.85 5.28
C VAL A 220 10.62 12.09 4.61
N ALA A 221 9.93 12.94 5.37
CA ALA A 221 9.47 14.27 4.98
C ALA A 221 10.49 15.32 5.45
N SER A 222 11.54 15.53 4.68
CA SER A 222 12.59 16.50 5.07
C SER A 222 12.13 17.92 4.86
N ARG A 223 11.66 18.52 5.93
CA ARG A 223 11.53 19.98 5.96
C ARG A 223 12.31 20.54 7.15
N PRO A 224 12.99 21.66 6.97
CA PRO A 224 13.43 22.44 8.10
C PRO A 224 12.21 22.97 8.84
N ASP A 225 12.18 22.80 10.16
CA ASP A 225 11.13 23.41 10.98
C ASP A 225 11.07 24.93 10.74
N LEU A 226 9.89 25.52 10.93
CA LEU A 226 9.70 26.97 10.77
C LEU A 226 10.68 27.78 11.64
N ASP A 227 11.01 27.26 12.82
CA ASP A 227 11.93 27.87 13.78
C ASP A 227 13.35 28.02 13.24
N VAL A 228 13.74 27.17 12.26
CA VAL A 228 15.04 27.26 11.60
C VAL A 228 14.95 28.16 10.36
N TYR A 229 14.41 29.37 10.54
CA TYR A 229 14.16 30.31 9.45
C TYR A 229 15.41 30.63 8.65
N GLY A 230 16.57 30.80 9.31
CA GLY A 230 17.86 31.11 8.65
C GLY A 230 18.36 30.02 7.69
N LEU A 231 17.85 28.80 7.79
CA LEU A 231 18.22 27.73 6.85
C LEU A 231 17.64 27.97 5.44
N ARG A 232 16.51 28.65 5.33
CA ARG A 232 15.85 28.93 4.05
C ARG A 232 16.71 29.77 3.12
N PRO A 233 17.22 30.94 3.53
CA PRO A 233 18.18 31.73 2.72
C PRO A 233 19.45 30.92 2.40
N PHE A 234 19.96 30.13 3.36
CA PHE A 234 21.12 29.29 3.15
C PHE A 234 20.88 28.24 2.04
N LEU A 235 19.69 27.68 1.95
CA LEU A 235 19.29 26.76 0.90
C LEU A 235 18.79 27.47 -0.38
N SER A 236 18.98 28.80 -0.48
CA SER A 236 18.50 29.62 -1.60
C SER A 236 16.98 29.58 -1.77
N CYS A 237 16.24 29.44 -0.69
CA CYS A 237 14.78 29.50 -0.70
C CYS A 237 14.34 30.99 -0.61
N LYS A 238 13.58 31.44 -1.59
CA LYS A 238 13.14 32.82 -1.70
C LYS A 238 11.77 33.07 -1.07
N TYR A 239 10.86 32.14 -1.23
CA TYR A 239 9.49 32.26 -0.77
C TYR A 239 9.15 31.14 0.21
N LEU A 240 8.34 31.48 1.21
CA LEU A 240 7.71 30.58 2.16
C LEU A 240 6.19 30.76 2.04
N PHE A 241 5.46 29.70 1.84
CA PHE A 241 4.01 29.65 1.73
C PHE A 241 3.39 28.78 2.82
#